data_27958cce0107c530367e36f4fec4b3e6
#
_entry.id   27958cce0107c530367e36f4fec4b3e6
#
_cell.length_a   1.000
_cell.length_b   1.000
_cell.length_c   1.000
_cell.angle_alpha   90.00
_cell.angle_beta   90.00
_cell.angle_gamma   90.00
#
_symmetry.space_group_name_H-M   'P 1'
#
loop_
_entity.id
_entity.type
_entity.pdbx_description
1 polymer ?
#
loop_
_entity_poly.entity_id
_entity_poly.type
_entity_poly.pdbx_seq_one_letter_code
_entity_poly.pdbx_strand_id
1 'polypeptide(L)'
;SNTPEQWDLVPSTPSRKVNIEDNSIEVALRYDDFDFDSRIVVTGKGKAVEISVYLDKPLPQELEGDAGFNLEFLPSQYWGKAYIMDGQPDRFPRYAVSNTITRPNSEKIKQFKGYKTYDDRGTGRFVDPLPLSTGRTMILAPDAPERTVKVTSQDADLMLFDGRMLAQNGWFVLRSILPPGKTGKVLTWTVEPNAIKDWIREPNIGFSQVGYLPSQPKEAIIELDKKDKIISSASVYQVKEDGSEVEVFTGKTSMWGAYFKYNYAKFDFSEVKDPGIYYIKYGNVKTNNFLIDKTVYNHITDATTDVWIPIHMNHVTVNEGYRIWHGEPFKEGYLQAPPSTDHFDLHSQGPTTDTKYKALELIPGLNIGGYFDAGDFDIETGANINVVQNFVRTWELFKPLRDETFVSEKQRYVDLHRPDSIPDIIQYIEHGVLNLVAQAENIGHMSQTLSNSVLDNYHHLGDAASITDGLHYDPKLAPYEKSADGKSSGTPDDMWAFTSRNPSLDFRAATMFAAASRALKGYNDDLSARALKQSKRLLKEATELMPESSPKNKRQKVTEDMAANLQLYVSTGEKNYLKRFTQEIWQSLEGNVNYNIMTAMDAIPSVSYTHLRAHET
;
A
#
# COMPACT_ATOMS: atom_id res chain seq x y z
N SER A 1 -4.66 21.33 8.84
CA SER A 1 -5.29 20.28 9.67
C SER A 1 -4.81 20.37 11.12
N ASN A 2 -5.64 20.00 12.08
CA ASN A 2 -5.26 19.94 13.51
C ASN A 2 -4.30 18.78 13.80
N THR A 3 -4.26 17.79 12.92
CA THR A 3 -3.32 16.67 12.98
C THR A 3 -2.61 16.53 11.66
N PRO A 4 -1.33 16.11 11.63
CA PRO A 4 -0.64 15.90 10.38
C PRO A 4 -1.28 14.77 9.60
N GLU A 5 -1.30 14.90 8.28
CA GLU A 5 -1.82 13.92 7.35
C GLU A 5 -0.70 13.34 6.47
N GLN A 6 -0.98 12.25 5.77
CA GLN A 6 0.00 11.56 4.92
C GLN A 6 0.58 12.49 3.85
N TRP A 7 -0.22 13.41 3.35
CA TRP A 7 0.12 14.34 2.27
C TRP A 7 0.57 15.72 2.75
N ASP A 8 0.68 15.91 4.07
CA ASP A 8 1.24 17.14 4.61
C ASP A 8 2.71 17.27 4.20
N LEU A 9 3.14 18.52 4.02
CA LEU A 9 4.47 18.84 3.57
C LEU A 9 5.55 18.30 4.53
N VAL A 10 6.48 17.56 3.98
CA VAL A 10 7.64 17.01 4.71
C VAL A 10 8.84 17.91 4.44
N PRO A 11 9.47 18.49 5.48
CA PRO A 11 10.64 19.33 5.29
C PRO A 11 11.85 18.49 4.85
N SER A 12 12.69 19.08 4.02
CA SER A 12 14.04 18.57 3.84
C SER A 12 14.88 18.81 5.10
N THR A 13 15.92 17.98 5.32
CA THR A 13 16.84 18.07 6.47
C THR A 13 18.24 18.43 6.00
N PRO A 14 18.54 19.71 5.73
CA PRO A 14 19.82 20.14 5.18
C PRO A 14 21.02 19.79 6.06
N SER A 15 20.84 19.75 7.38
CA SER A 15 21.91 19.39 8.29
C SER A 15 21.40 18.76 9.59
N ARG A 16 22.24 17.85 10.13
CA ARG A 16 22.10 17.30 11.47
C ARG A 16 23.46 17.40 12.17
N LYS A 17 23.52 18.09 13.30
CA LYS A 17 24.72 18.28 14.12
C LYS A 17 24.55 17.61 15.46
N VAL A 18 25.58 16.89 15.90
CA VAL A 18 25.65 16.29 17.24
C VAL A 18 26.72 17.03 18.00
N ASN A 19 26.38 17.64 19.12
CA ASN A 19 27.32 18.27 20.05
C ASN A 19 27.39 17.42 21.33
N ILE A 20 28.50 16.72 21.49
CA ILE A 20 28.73 15.83 22.64
C ILE A 20 28.95 16.65 23.92
N GLU A 21 29.61 17.81 23.84
CA GLU A 21 29.91 18.66 25.00
C GLU A 21 28.64 19.23 25.61
N ASP A 22 27.71 19.69 24.78
CA ASP A 22 26.42 20.22 25.22
C ASP A 22 25.35 19.13 25.37
N ASN A 23 25.69 17.87 25.10
CA ASN A 23 24.75 16.76 25.09
C ASN A 23 23.50 17.06 24.25
N SER A 24 23.69 17.58 23.03
CA SER A 24 22.62 18.06 22.18
C SER A 24 22.71 17.56 20.74
N ILE A 25 21.56 17.53 20.09
CA ILE A 25 21.40 17.27 18.65
C ILE A 25 20.59 18.43 18.08
N GLU A 26 21.13 19.07 17.03
CA GLU A 26 20.42 20.07 16.25
C GLU A 26 20.11 19.53 14.86
N VAL A 27 18.86 19.71 14.42
CA VAL A 27 18.39 19.36 13.07
C VAL A 27 17.82 20.60 12.43
N ALA A 28 18.38 20.99 11.28
CA ALA A 28 17.81 22.04 10.44
C ALA A 28 16.73 21.44 9.53
N LEU A 29 15.64 22.17 9.36
CA LEU A 29 14.49 21.80 8.56
C LEU A 29 14.24 22.90 7.54
N ARG A 30 13.97 22.52 6.29
CA ARG A 30 13.65 23.44 5.20
C ARG A 30 12.35 23.04 4.54
N TYR A 31 11.43 23.99 4.45
CA TYR A 31 10.16 23.89 3.72
C TYR A 31 10.27 24.73 2.45
N ASP A 32 10.61 24.10 1.34
CA ASP A 32 10.88 24.79 0.07
C ASP A 32 9.67 25.52 -0.46
N ASP A 33 8.46 24.98 -0.29
CA ASP A 33 7.20 25.58 -0.75
C ASP A 33 6.88 26.93 -0.09
N PHE A 34 7.44 27.18 1.09
CA PHE A 34 7.24 28.42 1.85
C PHE A 34 8.50 29.28 1.95
N ASP A 35 9.61 28.88 1.31
CA ASP A 35 10.91 29.51 1.53
C ASP A 35 11.24 29.72 3.02
N PHE A 36 10.97 28.68 3.82
CA PHE A 36 10.98 28.78 5.27
C PHE A 36 11.93 27.76 5.91
N ASP A 37 12.78 28.27 6.81
CA ASP A 37 13.74 27.49 7.58
C ASP A 37 13.37 27.47 9.06
N SER A 38 13.55 26.33 9.69
CA SER A 38 13.42 26.14 11.14
C SER A 38 14.46 25.14 11.63
N ARG A 39 14.61 25.01 12.93
CA ARG A 39 15.47 23.99 13.52
C ARG A 39 14.93 23.49 14.83
N ILE A 40 15.18 22.22 15.07
CA ILE A 40 14.85 21.54 16.31
C ILE A 40 16.15 21.21 17.04
N VAL A 41 16.20 21.57 18.31
CA VAL A 41 17.31 21.24 19.20
C VAL A 41 16.83 20.32 20.31
N VAL A 42 17.45 19.16 20.43
CA VAL A 42 17.17 18.20 21.51
C VAL A 42 18.37 18.16 22.44
N THR A 43 18.17 18.47 23.71
CA THR A 43 19.24 18.51 24.73
C THR A 43 18.93 17.54 25.85
N GLY A 44 19.88 16.70 26.22
CA GLY A 44 19.74 15.80 27.36
C GLY A 44 19.76 16.56 28.70
N LYS A 45 18.78 16.31 29.57
CA LYS A 45 18.60 16.93 30.89
C LYS A 45 18.41 15.86 31.98
N GLY A 46 19.47 15.12 32.28
CA GLY A 46 19.41 14.03 33.25
C GLY A 46 18.51 12.89 32.78
N LYS A 47 17.34 12.69 33.39
CA LYS A 47 16.36 11.66 32.99
C LYS A 47 15.41 12.12 31.88
N ALA A 48 15.43 13.41 31.54
CA ALA A 48 14.57 14.01 30.54
C ALA A 48 15.38 14.48 29.32
N VAL A 49 14.66 14.84 28.27
CA VAL A 49 15.19 15.61 27.15
C VAL A 49 14.38 16.91 27.01
N GLU A 50 15.07 17.99 26.74
CA GLU A 50 14.45 19.26 26.36
C GLU A 50 14.46 19.31 24.82
N ILE A 51 13.29 19.54 24.23
CA ILE A 51 13.11 19.73 22.79
C ILE A 51 12.70 21.18 22.57
N SER A 52 13.48 21.90 21.80
CA SER A 52 13.26 23.32 21.52
C SER A 52 13.11 23.54 20.01
N VAL A 53 12.11 24.31 19.61
CA VAL A 53 11.90 24.74 18.23
C VAL A 53 12.39 26.19 18.08
N TYR A 54 13.20 26.44 17.06
CA TYR A 54 13.74 27.74 16.72
C TYR A 54 13.30 28.18 15.32
N LEU A 55 12.91 29.41 15.19
CA LEU A 55 12.53 30.05 13.95
C LEU A 55 13.49 31.22 13.67
N ASP A 56 14.13 31.24 12.51
CA ASP A 56 15.02 32.33 12.12
C ASP A 56 14.25 33.54 11.58
N LYS A 57 13.04 33.31 11.05
CA LYS A 57 12.05 34.30 10.62
C LYS A 57 10.69 33.98 11.27
N PRO A 58 9.78 34.97 11.40
CA PRO A 58 8.38 34.67 11.79
C PRO A 58 7.74 33.66 10.84
N LEU A 59 6.76 32.90 11.34
CA LEU A 59 5.97 32.02 10.49
C LEU A 59 5.37 32.78 9.30
N PRO A 60 5.38 32.21 8.09
CA PRO A 60 4.56 32.70 6.99
C PRO A 60 3.09 32.81 7.40
N GLN A 61 2.39 33.82 6.91
CA GLN A 61 0.99 34.07 7.30
C GLN A 61 0.09 32.87 7.01
N GLU A 62 0.39 32.12 5.93
CA GLU A 62 -0.36 30.91 5.54
C GLU A 62 -0.25 29.78 6.58
N LEU A 63 0.80 29.78 7.40
CA LEU A 63 1.07 28.73 8.40
C LEU A 63 0.66 29.15 9.82
N GLU A 64 0.20 30.40 10.02
CA GLU A 64 -0.24 30.87 11.33
C GLU A 64 -1.48 30.10 11.80
N GLY A 65 -1.38 29.49 12.99
CA GLY A 65 -2.42 28.65 13.57
C GLY A 65 -2.41 27.19 13.11
N ASP A 66 -1.65 26.86 12.05
CA ASP A 66 -1.55 25.49 11.53
C ASP A 66 -0.17 24.86 11.75
N ALA A 67 0.92 25.65 11.79
CA ALA A 67 2.24 25.12 12.10
C ALA A 67 2.37 24.72 13.57
N GLY A 68 2.85 23.52 13.85
CA GLY A 68 3.02 23.00 15.19
C GLY A 68 4.18 22.02 15.32
N PHE A 69 4.52 21.71 16.56
CA PHE A 69 5.41 20.61 16.88
C PHE A 69 4.59 19.45 17.47
N ASN A 70 4.84 18.23 17.00
CA ASN A 70 4.06 17.05 17.36
C ASN A 70 4.94 15.94 17.93
N LEU A 71 4.35 15.17 18.86
CA LEU A 71 4.76 13.79 19.16
C LEU A 71 3.57 12.87 18.87
N GLU A 72 3.81 11.81 18.14
CA GLU A 72 2.80 10.87 17.70
C GLU A 72 2.96 9.53 18.39
N PHE A 73 1.84 8.93 18.79
CA PHE A 73 1.81 7.70 19.58
C PHE A 73 0.93 6.66 18.90
N LEU A 74 1.44 5.42 18.79
CA LEU A 74 0.70 4.29 18.23
C LEU A 74 -0.54 3.97 19.06
N PRO A 75 -1.75 4.05 18.50
CA PRO A 75 -2.98 3.75 19.23
C PRO A 75 -2.97 2.36 19.85
N SER A 76 -2.45 1.34 19.15
CA SER A 76 -2.35 -0.02 19.66
C SER A 76 -1.56 -0.15 20.97
N GLN A 77 -0.71 0.81 21.29
CA GLN A 77 0.07 0.84 22.53
C GLN A 77 -0.59 1.63 23.64
N TYR A 78 -1.53 2.51 23.31
CA TYR A 78 -2.10 3.49 24.25
C TYR A 78 -3.60 3.39 24.46
N TRP A 79 -4.41 2.88 23.50
CA TRP A 79 -5.86 2.81 23.69
C TRP A 79 -6.24 2.05 24.96
N GLY A 80 -7.25 2.57 25.67
CA GLY A 80 -7.71 2.03 26.95
C GLY A 80 -6.82 2.36 28.15
N LYS A 81 -5.60 2.88 27.94
CA LYS A 81 -4.73 3.36 29.03
C LYS A 81 -5.13 4.74 29.48
N ALA A 82 -4.80 5.06 30.73
CA ALA A 82 -5.05 6.39 31.28
C ALA A 82 -4.08 7.44 30.71
N TYR A 83 -4.49 8.69 30.74
CA TYR A 83 -3.61 9.85 30.69
C TYR A 83 -4.05 10.90 31.74
N ILE A 84 -3.15 11.80 32.09
CA ILE A 84 -3.44 12.89 33.03
C ILE A 84 -2.98 14.19 32.38
N MET A 85 -3.90 15.14 32.16
CA MET A 85 -3.61 16.46 31.64
C MET A 85 -3.86 17.50 32.75
N ASP A 86 -2.80 18.21 33.20
CA ASP A 86 -2.86 19.17 34.32
C ASP A 86 -3.60 18.66 35.55
N GLY A 87 -3.37 17.40 35.89
CA GLY A 87 -4.00 16.74 37.05
C GLY A 87 -5.39 16.15 36.77
N GLN A 88 -5.96 16.36 35.59
CA GLN A 88 -7.26 15.80 35.20
C GLN A 88 -7.05 14.47 34.48
N PRO A 89 -7.52 13.33 35.01
CA PRO A 89 -7.37 12.02 34.40
C PRO A 89 -8.43 11.76 33.34
N ASP A 90 -8.05 11.05 32.28
CA ASP A 90 -8.95 10.50 31.28
C ASP A 90 -8.29 9.26 30.62
N ARG A 91 -8.91 8.69 29.60
CA ARG A 91 -8.43 7.50 28.88
C ARG A 91 -8.30 7.75 27.40
N PHE A 92 -7.26 7.19 26.81
CA PHE A 92 -7.16 7.09 25.36
C PHE A 92 -8.31 6.24 24.81
N PRO A 93 -9.16 6.78 23.91
CA PRO A 93 -10.32 6.07 23.40
C PRO A 93 -9.89 4.88 22.52
N ARG A 94 -10.60 3.75 22.65
CA ARG A 94 -10.35 2.59 21.79
C ARG A 94 -10.77 2.86 20.33
N TYR A 95 -11.89 3.52 20.15
CA TYR A 95 -12.44 3.92 18.85
C TYR A 95 -12.29 5.42 18.68
N ALA A 96 -12.17 5.87 17.42
CA ALA A 96 -12.14 7.28 17.10
C ALA A 96 -13.51 7.92 17.42
N VAL A 97 -13.58 8.74 18.47
CA VAL A 97 -14.83 9.33 18.97
C VAL A 97 -14.70 10.80 19.34
N SER A 98 -13.64 11.46 18.88
CA SER A 98 -13.43 12.89 19.15
C SER A 98 -14.55 13.73 18.55
N ASN A 99 -14.89 14.84 19.21
CA ASN A 99 -15.66 15.88 18.56
C ASN A 99 -14.87 16.46 17.39
N THR A 100 -15.57 16.94 16.39
CA THR A 100 -14.97 17.49 15.17
C THR A 100 -15.52 18.86 14.84
N ILE A 101 -14.75 19.61 14.07
CA ILE A 101 -15.20 20.84 13.41
C ILE A 101 -15.02 20.68 11.90
N THR A 102 -15.90 21.32 11.13
CA THR A 102 -15.74 21.45 9.68
C THR A 102 -15.02 22.74 9.38
N ARG A 103 -13.86 22.67 8.74
CA ARG A 103 -13.18 23.87 8.22
C ARG A 103 -13.60 24.14 6.78
N PRO A 104 -13.81 25.39 6.38
CA PRO A 104 -13.91 25.71 4.97
C PRO A 104 -12.60 25.32 4.29
N ASN A 105 -12.71 24.83 3.05
CA ASN A 105 -11.54 24.49 2.25
C ASN A 105 -10.61 25.71 2.19
N SER A 106 -9.44 25.63 2.81
CA SER A 106 -8.50 26.73 2.75
C SER A 106 -7.73 26.61 1.45
N GLU A 107 -7.79 27.63 0.60
CA GLU A 107 -6.91 27.76 -0.57
C GLU A 107 -5.42 27.92 -0.19
N LYS A 108 -5.10 27.83 1.11
CA LYS A 108 -3.79 28.17 1.66
C LYS A 108 -2.69 27.18 1.27
N ILE A 109 -2.99 25.89 1.16
CA ILE A 109 -2.01 24.87 0.79
C ILE A 109 -2.48 24.20 -0.49
N LYS A 110 -1.90 24.61 -1.62
CA LYS A 110 -2.08 23.96 -2.91
C LYS A 110 -0.99 22.93 -3.06
N GLN A 111 -1.27 21.69 -2.65
CA GLN A 111 -0.36 20.57 -2.93
C GLN A 111 -0.28 20.31 -4.44
N PHE A 112 -1.35 20.60 -5.17
CA PHE A 112 -1.45 20.42 -6.61
C PHE A 112 -1.88 21.73 -7.28
N LYS A 113 -1.08 22.20 -8.24
CA LYS A 113 -1.39 23.38 -9.05
C LYS A 113 -2.28 22.95 -10.22
N GLY A 114 -3.31 23.73 -10.54
CA GLY A 114 -3.98 23.66 -11.84
C GLY A 114 -5.48 23.46 -11.81
N TYR A 115 -6.02 22.43 -11.22
CA TYR A 115 -7.46 22.21 -11.19
C TYR A 115 -7.99 22.43 -9.79
N LYS A 116 -9.03 23.27 -9.68
CA LYS A 116 -9.68 23.50 -8.40
C LYS A 116 -10.36 22.23 -7.97
N THR A 117 -9.97 21.73 -6.82
CA THR A 117 -10.82 20.85 -6.07
C THR A 117 -12.09 21.55 -5.71
N TYR A 118 -13.19 20.87 -5.75
CA TYR A 118 -14.44 21.46 -5.75
C TYR A 118 -15.24 21.13 -4.58
N ASP A 119 -15.77 22.15 -3.93
CA ASP A 119 -16.94 21.81 -3.37
C ASP A 119 -17.81 22.74 -2.52
N ASP A 120 -19.00 23.00 -2.96
CA ASP A 120 -20.06 23.61 -2.19
C ASP A 120 -20.90 22.63 -1.38
N ARG A 121 -20.78 21.30 -1.62
CA ARG A 121 -21.48 20.28 -0.84
C ARG A 121 -20.72 19.87 0.41
N GLY A 122 -19.55 20.44 0.64
CA GLY A 122 -18.70 20.15 1.75
C GLY A 122 -17.67 19.05 1.49
N THR A 123 -17.50 18.54 0.25
CA THR A 123 -16.46 17.60 -0.08
C THR A 123 -15.09 18.24 0.03
N GLY A 124 -14.88 19.47 -0.31
CA GLY A 124 -13.65 20.19 -0.02
C GLY A 124 -13.56 20.80 1.38
N ARG A 125 -14.40 20.40 2.32
CA ARG A 125 -14.34 20.84 3.70
C ARG A 125 -13.65 19.77 4.54
N PHE A 126 -12.55 20.15 5.14
CA PHE A 126 -11.86 19.27 6.05
C PHE A 126 -12.62 19.15 7.37
N VAL A 127 -12.79 17.94 7.83
CA VAL A 127 -13.29 17.64 9.17
C VAL A 127 -12.07 17.45 10.07
N ASP A 128 -11.83 18.40 10.96
CA ASP A 128 -10.73 18.33 11.92
C ASP A 128 -11.19 17.81 13.28
N PRO A 129 -10.41 16.95 13.94
CA PRO A 129 -10.68 16.56 15.31
C PRO A 129 -10.45 17.75 16.25
N LEU A 130 -11.33 17.90 17.24
CA LEU A 130 -11.07 18.75 18.40
C LEU A 130 -10.16 18.03 19.40
N PRO A 131 -9.37 18.75 20.22
CA PRO A 131 -8.54 18.13 21.22
C PRO A 131 -9.37 17.27 22.19
N LEU A 132 -8.90 16.08 22.51
CA LEU A 132 -9.41 15.27 23.62
C LEU A 132 -9.16 15.97 24.94
N SER A 133 -8.01 16.65 25.06
CA SER A 133 -7.62 17.40 26.26
C SER A 133 -6.59 18.46 25.91
N THR A 134 -6.54 19.54 26.69
CA THR A 134 -5.60 20.66 26.55
C THR A 134 -5.03 21.06 27.91
N GLY A 135 -3.74 21.33 27.97
CA GLY A 135 -3.05 21.74 29.21
C GLY A 135 -1.56 22.01 28.99
N ARG A 136 -0.81 22.11 30.08
CA ARG A 136 0.64 22.37 30.03
C ARG A 136 1.49 21.16 30.41
N THR A 137 0.93 20.22 31.11
CA THR A 137 1.62 18.99 31.54
C THR A 137 0.75 17.79 31.27
N MET A 138 1.29 16.84 30.54
CA MET A 138 0.62 15.58 30.25
C MET A 138 1.47 14.40 30.73
N ILE A 139 0.81 13.44 31.39
CA ILE A 139 1.38 12.14 31.72
C ILE A 139 0.62 11.09 30.91
N LEU A 140 1.31 10.43 30.00
CA LEU A 140 0.77 9.33 29.18
C LEU A 140 0.96 8.01 29.93
N ALA A 141 -0.07 7.17 29.91
CA ALA A 141 -0.06 5.81 30.44
C ALA A 141 0.57 5.68 31.85
N PRO A 142 0.10 6.43 32.86
CA PRO A 142 0.62 6.29 34.24
C PRO A 142 0.35 4.89 34.82
N ASP A 143 -0.59 4.16 34.25
CA ASP A 143 -0.99 2.79 34.56
C ASP A 143 -0.15 1.71 33.85
N ALA A 144 0.82 2.11 33.02
CA ALA A 144 1.73 1.21 32.29
C ALA A 144 3.17 1.75 32.34
N PRO A 145 3.95 1.39 33.37
CA PRO A 145 5.28 1.97 33.61
C PRO A 145 6.23 1.92 32.42
N GLU A 146 6.14 0.88 31.61
CA GLU A 146 6.97 0.70 30.40
C GLU A 146 6.59 1.63 29.25
N ARG A 147 5.48 2.35 29.36
CA ARG A 147 4.95 3.30 28.36
C ARG A 147 4.73 4.70 28.93
N THR A 148 5.01 4.89 30.21
CA THR A 148 4.80 6.19 30.86
C THR A 148 5.77 7.23 30.31
N VAL A 149 5.22 8.34 29.82
CA VAL A 149 5.97 9.53 29.41
C VAL A 149 5.29 10.76 29.98
N LYS A 150 6.07 11.64 30.60
CA LYS A 150 5.60 12.96 31.00
C LYS A 150 6.10 14.00 30.00
N VAL A 151 5.21 14.85 29.51
CA VAL A 151 5.53 15.98 28.65
C VAL A 151 5.07 17.25 29.31
N THR A 152 5.94 18.25 29.37
CA THR A 152 5.63 19.59 29.87
C THR A 152 6.00 20.62 28.82
N SER A 153 5.10 21.55 28.51
CA SER A 153 5.34 22.68 27.62
C SER A 153 5.44 23.98 28.39
N GLN A 154 6.46 24.78 28.08
CA GLN A 154 6.70 26.06 28.72
C GLN A 154 6.00 27.22 28.02
N ASP A 155 5.92 27.18 26.69
CA ASP A 155 5.60 28.34 25.86
C ASP A 155 4.18 28.33 25.29
N ALA A 156 3.64 27.15 25.00
CA ALA A 156 2.33 26.96 24.39
C ALA A 156 1.59 25.79 25.02
N ASP A 157 0.28 25.69 24.81
CA ASP A 157 -0.51 24.57 25.31
C ASP A 157 -0.14 23.28 24.60
N LEU A 158 -0.20 22.18 25.33
CA LEU A 158 -0.24 20.82 24.81
C LEU A 158 -1.69 20.50 24.47
N MET A 159 -1.95 20.04 23.28
CA MET A 159 -3.25 19.57 22.82
C MET A 159 -3.14 18.11 22.41
N LEU A 160 -3.93 17.24 22.99
CA LEU A 160 -4.00 15.82 22.63
C LEU A 160 -5.14 15.61 21.62
N PHE A 161 -4.83 15.08 20.46
CA PHE A 161 -5.80 14.76 19.40
C PHE A 161 -5.87 13.25 19.16
N ASP A 162 -7.04 12.80 18.70
CA ASP A 162 -7.21 11.49 18.08
C ASP A 162 -7.16 11.64 16.55
N GLY A 163 -5.98 11.45 15.96
CA GLY A 163 -5.78 11.59 14.52
C GLY A 163 -6.49 10.53 13.68
N ARG A 164 -6.98 9.44 14.28
CA ARG A 164 -7.75 8.40 13.59
C ARG A 164 -9.11 8.89 13.07
N MET A 165 -9.53 10.08 13.45
CA MET A 165 -10.68 10.77 12.85
C MET A 165 -10.43 11.20 11.39
N LEU A 166 -9.16 11.29 10.99
CA LEU A 166 -8.75 11.57 9.63
C LEU A 166 -8.23 10.30 8.98
N ALA A 167 -8.64 10.04 7.78
CA ALA A 167 -8.31 8.80 7.08
C ALA A 167 -6.80 8.59 6.88
N GLN A 168 -6.05 9.66 6.71
CA GLN A 168 -4.60 9.65 6.47
C GLN A 168 -3.75 9.67 7.73
N ASN A 169 -4.35 9.83 8.90
CA ASN A 169 -3.64 9.84 10.18
C ASN A 169 -4.17 8.74 11.10
N GLY A 170 -3.31 7.81 11.49
CA GLY A 170 -3.67 6.69 12.36
C GLY A 170 -3.18 6.83 13.81
N TRP A 171 -2.77 8.02 14.29
CA TRP A 171 -2.04 8.22 15.54
C TRP A 171 -2.82 9.00 16.58
N PHE A 172 -2.46 8.82 17.86
CA PHE A 172 -2.71 9.87 18.86
C PHE A 172 -1.62 10.93 18.72
N VAL A 173 -2.01 12.20 18.65
CA VAL A 173 -1.09 13.30 18.38
C VAL A 173 -1.10 14.27 19.57
N LEU A 174 0.03 14.42 20.23
CA LEU A 174 0.26 15.50 21.19
C LEU A 174 0.93 16.66 20.44
N ARG A 175 0.32 17.83 20.45
CA ARG A 175 0.71 18.97 19.62
C ARG A 175 0.75 20.27 20.40
N SER A 176 1.70 21.14 20.07
CA SER A 176 1.65 22.57 20.39
C SER A 176 1.75 23.39 19.12
N ILE A 177 0.88 24.39 18.97
CA ILE A 177 0.92 25.35 17.86
C ILE A 177 2.04 26.35 18.12
N LEU A 178 2.81 26.65 17.08
CA LEU A 178 3.87 27.64 17.15
C LEU A 178 3.29 29.06 17.15
N PRO A 179 3.80 29.97 18.01
CA PRO A 179 3.26 31.31 18.13
C PRO A 179 3.57 32.16 16.88
N PRO A 180 2.58 32.88 16.30
CA PRO A 180 2.80 33.77 15.18
C PRO A 180 3.70 34.96 15.56
N GLY A 181 4.40 35.52 14.58
CA GLY A 181 5.19 36.74 14.72
C GLY A 181 6.44 36.63 15.62
N LYS A 182 6.76 35.45 16.15
CA LYS A 182 7.94 35.22 17.00
C LYS A 182 9.10 34.60 16.23
N THR A 183 10.32 34.92 16.70
CA THR A 183 11.60 34.36 16.21
C THR A 183 12.46 33.89 17.37
N GLY A 184 13.56 33.23 17.08
CA GLY A 184 14.43 32.63 18.07
C GLY A 184 13.83 31.33 18.62
N LYS A 185 14.02 31.05 19.91
CA LYS A 185 13.42 29.90 20.58
C LYS A 185 11.94 30.18 20.85
N VAL A 186 11.05 29.50 20.12
CA VAL A 186 9.60 29.76 20.14
C VAL A 186 8.80 28.71 20.89
N LEU A 187 9.34 27.52 21.07
CA LEU A 187 8.70 26.43 21.81
C LEU A 187 9.75 25.62 22.56
N THR A 188 9.40 25.21 23.77
CA THR A 188 10.21 24.31 24.60
C THR A 188 9.33 23.26 25.25
N TRP A 189 9.63 21.99 24.94
CA TRP A 189 9.04 20.84 25.61
C TRP A 189 10.08 20.12 26.46
N THR A 190 9.70 19.72 27.65
CA THR A 190 10.46 18.76 28.45
C THR A 190 9.75 17.40 28.35
N VAL A 191 10.46 16.41 27.80
CA VAL A 191 9.96 15.03 27.65
C VAL A 191 10.72 14.14 28.63
N GLU A 192 10.00 13.52 29.54
CA GLU A 192 10.54 12.71 30.64
C GLU A 192 9.96 11.29 30.54
N PRO A 193 10.64 10.38 29.83
CA PRO A 193 10.22 8.97 29.77
C PRO A 193 10.51 8.28 31.11
N ASN A 194 9.66 7.32 31.50
CA ASN A 194 9.93 6.50 32.67
C ASN A 194 11.00 5.46 32.35
N ALA A 195 12.26 5.86 32.46
CA ALA A 195 13.40 4.96 32.22
C ALA A 195 13.57 4.00 33.40
N ILE A 196 13.18 2.75 33.21
CA ILE A 196 13.35 1.69 34.20
C ILE A 196 14.80 1.22 34.16
N LYS A 197 15.49 1.38 35.31
CA LYS A 197 16.88 0.97 35.42
C LYS A 197 17.02 -0.54 35.19
N ASP A 198 18.03 -0.91 34.39
CA ASP A 198 18.38 -2.30 34.08
C ASP A 198 17.22 -3.11 33.42
N TRP A 199 16.23 -2.41 32.86
CA TRP A 199 15.17 -3.08 32.11
C TRP A 199 15.74 -3.76 30.87
N ILE A 200 15.35 -5.02 30.70
CA ILE A 200 15.67 -5.86 29.56
C ILE A 200 14.34 -6.28 28.93
N ARG A 201 14.19 -6.08 27.65
CA ARG A 201 13.02 -6.53 26.90
C ARG A 201 12.96 -8.06 26.90
N GLU A 202 11.79 -8.61 27.17
CA GLU A 202 11.59 -10.05 27.04
C GLU A 202 11.94 -10.54 25.62
N PRO A 203 12.51 -11.74 25.48
CA PRO A 203 12.75 -12.34 24.18
C PRO A 203 11.46 -12.47 23.35
N ASN A 204 11.60 -12.31 22.05
CA ASN A 204 10.54 -12.60 21.10
C ASN A 204 10.95 -13.80 20.24
N ILE A 205 10.04 -14.78 20.07
CA ILE A 205 10.31 -15.99 19.30
C ILE A 205 9.56 -15.90 17.98
N GLY A 206 10.28 -15.70 16.88
CA GLY A 206 9.77 -15.75 15.53
C GLY A 206 9.71 -17.19 15.02
N PHE A 207 8.53 -17.62 14.57
CA PHE A 207 8.27 -18.95 14.05
C PHE A 207 7.19 -18.90 12.97
N SER A 208 6.98 -19.99 12.21
CA SER A 208 5.88 -20.04 11.25
C SER A 208 4.54 -20.21 11.97
N GLN A 209 3.70 -19.16 11.94
CA GLN A 209 2.35 -19.22 12.51
C GLN A 209 1.42 -20.14 11.70
N VAL A 210 1.70 -20.37 10.42
CA VAL A 210 1.01 -21.36 9.59
C VAL A 210 1.33 -22.77 10.06
N GLY A 211 2.56 -22.99 10.53
CA GLY A 211 3.07 -24.31 10.92
C GLY A 211 4.12 -24.84 9.96
N TYR A 212 4.34 -26.16 9.99
CA TYR A 212 5.43 -26.81 9.27
C TYR A 212 5.01 -28.17 8.70
N LEU A 213 5.55 -28.53 7.54
CA LEU A 213 5.49 -29.92 7.07
C LEU A 213 6.38 -30.81 7.95
N PRO A 214 6.03 -32.10 8.16
CA PRO A 214 6.86 -33.02 8.91
C PRO A 214 8.31 -33.10 8.43
N SER A 215 8.54 -33.06 7.12
CA SER A 215 9.86 -33.28 6.51
C SER A 215 10.66 -31.99 6.26
N GLN A 216 10.05 -30.78 6.41
CA GLN A 216 10.79 -29.55 6.15
C GLN A 216 11.75 -29.20 7.29
N PRO A 217 12.84 -28.47 7.02
CA PRO A 217 13.66 -27.83 8.06
C PRO A 217 12.80 -26.87 8.89
N LYS A 218 12.98 -26.88 10.21
CA LYS A 218 12.22 -26.06 11.16
C LYS A 218 13.18 -25.27 12.03
N GLU A 219 13.22 -23.97 11.81
CA GLU A 219 14.06 -23.06 12.58
C GLU A 219 13.19 -21.94 13.16
N ALA A 220 13.38 -21.65 14.44
CA ALA A 220 12.84 -20.47 15.09
C ALA A 220 13.95 -19.43 15.32
N ILE A 221 13.59 -18.16 15.23
CA ILE A 221 14.49 -17.04 15.48
C ILE A 221 14.14 -16.40 16.81
N ILE A 222 15.10 -16.33 17.72
CA ILE A 222 14.94 -15.71 19.03
C ILE A 222 15.57 -14.33 18.99
N GLU A 223 14.75 -13.29 19.11
CA GLU A 223 15.14 -11.90 19.16
C GLU A 223 15.34 -11.49 20.62
N LEU A 224 16.53 -11.06 20.96
CA LEU A 224 16.98 -10.72 22.32
C LEU A 224 17.31 -9.25 22.43
N ASP A 225 17.07 -8.63 23.57
CA ASP A 225 17.66 -7.34 23.90
C ASP A 225 19.20 -7.42 23.79
N LYS A 226 19.86 -6.34 23.38
CA LYS A 226 21.34 -6.29 23.30
C LYS A 226 22.04 -6.63 24.60
N LYS A 227 21.40 -6.33 25.73
CA LYS A 227 21.95 -6.60 27.07
C LYS A 227 21.58 -7.96 27.61
N ASP A 228 20.65 -8.65 26.94
CA ASP A 228 20.23 -9.96 27.37
C ASP A 228 21.27 -11.05 27.05
N LYS A 229 21.30 -12.08 27.87
CA LYS A 229 22.17 -13.23 27.70
C LYS A 229 21.42 -14.35 27.01
N ILE A 230 22.05 -14.97 26.01
CA ILE A 230 21.48 -16.16 25.37
C ILE A 230 21.32 -17.29 26.40
N ILE A 231 20.14 -17.88 26.46
CA ILE A 231 19.90 -19.16 27.13
C ILE A 231 20.33 -20.24 26.14
N SER A 232 21.11 -21.21 26.59
CA SER A 232 21.80 -22.18 25.74
C SER A 232 20.87 -23.20 25.07
N SER A 233 19.59 -23.28 25.47
CA SER A 233 18.62 -24.23 24.93
C SER A 233 17.21 -23.66 24.86
N ALA A 234 16.41 -24.22 23.96
CA ALA A 234 14.97 -24.04 23.91
C ALA A 234 14.30 -25.41 23.79
N SER A 235 13.02 -25.49 24.14
CA SER A 235 12.27 -26.75 24.12
C SER A 235 11.02 -26.64 23.27
N VAL A 236 10.62 -27.74 22.64
CA VAL A 236 9.35 -27.89 21.92
C VAL A 236 8.43 -28.77 22.74
N TYR A 237 7.21 -28.33 22.95
CA TYR A 237 6.17 -29.02 23.67
C TYR A 237 5.05 -29.41 22.71
N GLN A 238 4.52 -30.63 22.89
CA GLN A 238 3.32 -31.09 22.20
C GLN A 238 2.12 -30.96 23.12
N VAL A 239 1.03 -30.41 22.60
CA VAL A 239 -0.28 -30.42 23.28
C VAL A 239 -1.00 -31.70 22.89
N LYS A 240 -1.37 -32.49 23.89
CA LYS A 240 -2.07 -33.78 23.72
C LYS A 240 -3.58 -33.60 23.67
N GLU A 241 -4.30 -34.65 23.29
CA GLU A 241 -5.78 -34.66 23.19
C GLU A 241 -6.49 -34.35 24.52
N ASP A 242 -5.87 -34.72 25.65
CA ASP A 242 -6.37 -34.43 27.00
C ASP A 242 -6.01 -33.01 27.50
N GLY A 243 -5.35 -32.24 26.64
CA GLY A 243 -4.87 -30.89 26.98
C GLY A 243 -3.55 -30.86 27.76
N SER A 244 -2.96 -32.03 28.06
CA SER A 244 -1.63 -32.08 28.69
C SER A 244 -0.54 -31.59 27.75
N GLU A 245 0.51 -30.99 28.30
CA GLU A 245 1.66 -30.47 27.57
C GLU A 245 2.88 -31.35 27.87
N VAL A 246 3.48 -31.94 26.85
CA VAL A 246 4.63 -32.83 26.98
C VAL A 246 5.82 -32.26 26.22
N GLU A 247 6.97 -32.11 26.89
CA GLU A 247 8.22 -31.80 26.24
C GLU A 247 8.64 -32.94 25.32
N VAL A 248 8.79 -32.67 24.03
CA VAL A 248 9.14 -33.68 23.02
C VAL A 248 10.53 -33.48 22.43
N PHE A 249 11.08 -32.30 22.60
CA PHE A 249 12.41 -31.96 22.08
C PHE A 249 13.02 -30.81 22.87
N THR A 250 14.31 -30.92 23.16
CA THR A 250 15.13 -29.82 23.67
C THR A 250 16.41 -29.74 22.86
N GLY A 251 16.68 -28.59 22.29
CA GLY A 251 17.84 -28.38 21.43
C GLY A 251 18.64 -27.16 21.82
N LYS A 252 19.84 -27.08 21.29
CA LYS A 252 20.75 -25.95 21.51
C LYS A 252 20.30 -24.71 20.74
N THR A 253 20.37 -23.55 21.39
CA THR A 253 20.28 -22.27 20.72
C THR A 253 21.68 -21.80 20.29
N SER A 254 21.79 -21.21 19.13
CA SER A 254 23.04 -20.69 18.57
C SER A 254 22.93 -19.21 18.25
N MET A 255 23.89 -18.41 18.71
CA MET A 255 23.94 -16.99 18.38
C MET A 255 24.15 -16.81 16.87
N TRP A 256 23.25 -16.06 16.23
CA TRP A 256 23.39 -15.66 14.83
C TRP A 256 24.18 -14.35 14.70
N GLY A 257 23.91 -13.37 15.57
CA GLY A 257 24.60 -12.09 15.56
C GLY A 257 23.73 -10.94 16.04
N ALA A 258 24.26 -9.73 15.91
CA ALA A 258 23.57 -8.49 16.23
C ALA A 258 23.07 -7.81 14.95
N TYR A 259 21.84 -7.28 14.99
CA TYR A 259 21.27 -6.47 13.93
C TYR A 259 20.45 -5.33 14.54
N PHE A 260 20.75 -4.08 14.16
CA PHE A 260 20.18 -2.87 14.75
C PHE A 260 20.24 -2.84 16.29
N LYS A 261 19.07 -2.97 16.93
CA LYS A 261 18.89 -2.83 18.38
C LYS A 261 18.92 -4.16 19.12
N TYR A 262 18.96 -5.30 18.43
CA TYR A 262 18.76 -6.62 19.01
C TYR A 262 19.89 -7.59 18.69
N ASN A 263 20.01 -8.62 19.49
CA ASN A 263 20.75 -9.82 19.19
C ASN A 263 19.78 -10.90 18.71
N TYR A 264 20.24 -11.80 17.86
CA TYR A 264 19.43 -12.88 17.32
C TYR A 264 20.11 -14.23 17.55
N ALA A 265 19.33 -15.20 17.96
CA ALA A 265 19.73 -16.58 18.07
C ALA A 265 18.81 -17.48 17.25
N LYS A 266 19.33 -18.61 16.81
CA LYS A 266 18.61 -19.64 16.06
C LYS A 266 18.36 -20.85 16.93
N PHE A 267 17.20 -21.46 16.73
CA PHE A 267 16.81 -22.70 17.36
C PHE A 267 16.26 -23.66 16.30
N ASP A 268 17.05 -24.70 15.98
CA ASP A 268 16.65 -25.74 15.03
C ASP A 268 15.93 -26.86 15.79
N PHE A 269 14.71 -27.17 15.34
CA PHE A 269 13.87 -28.25 15.86
C PHE A 269 13.38 -29.18 14.73
N SER A 270 14.14 -29.28 13.64
CA SER A 270 13.81 -30.11 12.47
C SER A 270 13.59 -31.59 12.78
N GLU A 271 14.09 -32.06 13.92
CA GLU A 271 13.89 -33.45 14.39
C GLU A 271 12.45 -33.74 14.83
N VAL A 272 11.66 -32.71 15.17
CA VAL A 272 10.24 -32.88 15.52
C VAL A 272 9.44 -33.06 14.23
N LYS A 273 9.00 -34.27 13.95
CA LYS A 273 8.34 -34.67 12.68
C LYS A 273 6.93 -35.21 12.84
N ASP A 274 6.53 -35.61 14.03
CA ASP A 274 5.22 -36.18 14.25
C ASP A 274 4.11 -35.11 14.05
N PRO A 275 3.01 -35.45 13.38
CA PRO A 275 1.87 -34.55 13.30
C PRO A 275 1.32 -34.20 14.67
N GLY A 276 0.89 -32.93 14.85
CA GLY A 276 0.33 -32.48 16.12
C GLY A 276 0.34 -30.96 16.30
N ILE A 277 -0.09 -30.53 17.48
CA ILE A 277 -0.09 -29.16 17.94
C ILE A 277 1.12 -28.92 18.85
N TYR A 278 1.87 -27.90 18.58
CA TYR A 278 3.14 -27.63 19.27
C TYR A 278 3.28 -26.15 19.66
N TYR A 279 4.15 -25.89 20.63
CA TYR A 279 4.68 -24.56 20.92
C TYR A 279 6.16 -24.65 21.31
N ILE A 280 6.87 -23.50 21.21
CA ILE A 280 8.26 -23.37 21.61
C ILE A 280 8.32 -22.62 22.93
N LYS A 281 9.19 -23.07 23.83
CA LYS A 281 9.51 -22.40 25.09
C LYS A 281 10.99 -22.04 25.15
N TYR A 282 11.27 -20.77 25.46
CA TYR A 282 12.62 -20.26 25.66
C TYR A 282 12.66 -19.45 26.97
N GLY A 283 13.30 -19.97 27.98
CA GLY A 283 13.22 -19.42 29.33
C GLY A 283 11.77 -19.39 29.83
N ASN A 284 11.29 -18.20 30.15
CA ASN A 284 9.91 -17.97 30.59
C ASN A 284 8.94 -17.65 29.45
N VAL A 285 9.45 -17.45 28.23
CA VAL A 285 8.63 -17.08 27.06
C VAL A 285 8.13 -18.33 26.36
N LYS A 286 6.84 -18.31 25.99
CA LYS A 286 6.13 -19.38 25.26
C LYS A 286 5.52 -18.76 23.99
N THR A 287 5.63 -19.46 22.85
CA THR A 287 4.95 -19.06 21.62
C THR A 287 3.46 -19.38 21.67
N ASN A 288 2.70 -18.83 20.72
CA ASN A 288 1.42 -19.41 20.35
C ASN A 288 1.62 -20.81 19.80
N ASN A 289 0.53 -21.60 19.77
CA ASN A 289 0.55 -22.92 19.20
C ASN A 289 0.67 -22.87 17.67
N PHE A 290 1.34 -23.86 17.08
CA PHE A 290 1.43 -24.09 15.65
C PHE A 290 1.26 -25.58 15.32
N LEU A 291 0.97 -25.87 14.05
CA LEU A 291 0.78 -27.24 13.57
C LEU A 291 2.05 -27.78 12.92
N ILE A 292 2.30 -29.06 13.12
CA ILE A 292 3.13 -29.87 12.22
C ILE A 292 2.19 -30.88 11.57
N ASP A 293 1.97 -30.75 10.26
CA ASP A 293 1.07 -31.64 9.52
C ASP A 293 1.39 -31.63 8.03
N LYS A 294 1.00 -32.73 7.33
CA LYS A 294 1.17 -32.85 5.87
C LYS A 294 0.33 -31.84 5.08
N THR A 295 -0.77 -31.40 5.65
CA THR A 295 -1.77 -30.54 5.00
C THR A 295 -1.68 -29.08 5.45
N VAL A 296 -0.66 -28.73 6.23
CA VAL A 296 -0.54 -27.42 6.88
C VAL A 296 -0.63 -26.23 5.92
N TYR A 297 -0.25 -26.42 4.67
CA TYR A 297 -0.30 -25.38 3.64
C TYR A 297 -1.54 -25.45 2.72
N ASN A 298 -2.44 -26.44 2.89
CA ASN A 298 -3.55 -26.63 1.96
C ASN A 298 -4.53 -25.45 1.92
N HIS A 299 -4.67 -24.70 3.01
CA HIS A 299 -5.62 -23.60 3.16
C HIS A 299 -4.97 -22.24 3.37
N ILE A 300 -3.68 -22.12 3.05
CA ILE A 300 -2.92 -20.89 3.34
C ILE A 300 -3.37 -19.70 2.47
N THR A 301 -3.92 -19.97 1.30
CA THR A 301 -4.38 -18.95 0.35
C THR A 301 -5.86 -18.63 0.45
N ASP A 302 -6.64 -19.42 1.20
CA ASP A 302 -8.10 -19.34 1.20
C ASP A 302 -8.60 -17.94 1.57
N ALA A 303 -8.06 -17.33 2.63
CA ALA A 303 -8.45 -15.98 3.02
C ALA A 303 -8.17 -14.94 1.92
N THR A 304 -7.12 -15.16 1.11
CA THR A 304 -6.79 -14.28 -0.01
C THR A 304 -7.74 -14.50 -1.17
N THR A 305 -7.97 -15.76 -1.55
CA THR A 305 -8.80 -16.09 -2.73
C THR A 305 -10.28 -15.86 -2.49
N ASP A 306 -10.78 -16.19 -1.30
CA ASP A 306 -12.21 -16.20 -1.00
C ASP A 306 -12.74 -14.84 -0.51
N VAL A 307 -11.85 -13.98 0.01
CA VAL A 307 -12.25 -12.71 0.61
C VAL A 307 -11.47 -11.53 0.04
N TRP A 308 -10.13 -11.56 0.14
CA TRP A 308 -9.31 -10.40 -0.23
C TRP A 308 -9.44 -10.03 -1.71
N ILE A 309 -9.32 -10.99 -2.62
CA ILE A 309 -9.42 -10.73 -4.06
C ILE A 309 -10.83 -10.24 -4.45
N PRO A 310 -11.94 -10.92 -4.06
CA PRO A 310 -13.28 -10.46 -4.41
C PRO A 310 -13.61 -9.05 -3.93
N ILE A 311 -13.21 -8.68 -2.71
CA ILE A 311 -13.51 -7.33 -2.20
C ILE A 311 -12.72 -6.21 -2.89
N HIS A 312 -11.71 -6.55 -3.70
CA HIS A 312 -10.95 -5.58 -4.50
C HIS A 312 -11.38 -5.56 -5.98
N MET A 313 -12.42 -6.31 -6.34
CA MET A 313 -13.00 -6.26 -7.70
C MET A 313 -13.71 -4.93 -7.92
N ASN A 314 -13.27 -4.16 -8.91
CA ASN A 314 -13.82 -2.84 -9.22
C ASN A 314 -15.04 -2.94 -10.16
N HIS A 315 -15.85 -1.90 -10.25
CA HIS A 315 -17.01 -1.77 -11.14
C HIS A 315 -18.11 -2.83 -10.94
N VAL A 316 -18.14 -3.46 -9.78
CA VAL A 316 -19.15 -4.44 -9.36
C VAL A 316 -19.63 -4.14 -7.95
N THR A 317 -20.82 -4.61 -7.61
CA THR A 317 -21.26 -4.68 -6.21
C THR A 317 -20.72 -5.97 -5.59
N VAL A 318 -20.02 -5.87 -4.47
CA VAL A 318 -19.46 -7.02 -3.73
C VAL A 318 -20.26 -7.24 -2.45
N ASN A 319 -20.91 -8.39 -2.39
CA ASN A 319 -21.78 -8.80 -1.29
C ASN A 319 -21.21 -9.98 -0.51
N GLU A 320 -21.58 -10.09 0.77
CA GLU A 320 -21.29 -11.24 1.61
C GLU A 320 -22.45 -11.49 2.58
N GLY A 321 -23.26 -12.49 2.30
CA GLY A 321 -24.40 -12.82 3.14
C GLY A 321 -25.37 -11.66 3.31
N TYR A 322 -25.36 -11.04 4.49
CA TYR A 322 -26.26 -9.93 4.86
C TYR A 322 -25.60 -8.54 4.81
N ARG A 323 -24.36 -8.43 4.33
CA ARG A 323 -23.63 -7.17 4.22
C ARG A 323 -23.13 -6.92 2.79
N ILE A 324 -22.92 -5.67 2.45
CA ILE A 324 -22.27 -5.22 1.23
C ILE A 324 -20.90 -4.68 1.61
N TRP A 325 -19.85 -5.17 0.95
CA TRP A 325 -18.50 -4.63 1.12
C TRP A 325 -18.37 -3.27 0.44
N HIS A 326 -18.87 -3.19 -0.81
CA HIS A 326 -19.03 -1.93 -1.53
C HIS A 326 -20.07 -2.08 -2.65
N GLY A 327 -20.68 -0.98 -3.06
CA GLY A 327 -21.53 -0.90 -4.23
C GLY A 327 -20.72 -0.82 -5.52
N GLU A 328 -21.40 -0.77 -6.66
CA GLU A 328 -20.75 -0.57 -7.96
C GLU A 328 -20.24 0.87 -8.08
N PRO A 329 -18.90 1.09 -8.11
CA PRO A 329 -18.32 2.43 -8.19
C PRO A 329 -18.30 2.96 -9.62
N PHE A 330 -18.23 4.29 -9.76
CA PHE A 330 -17.95 5.02 -11.00
C PHE A 330 -18.78 4.58 -12.21
N LYS A 331 -20.11 4.48 -12.03
CA LYS A 331 -21.06 4.10 -13.09
C LYS A 331 -21.03 5.06 -14.28
N GLU A 332 -20.74 6.33 -14.02
CA GLU A 332 -20.58 7.39 -15.02
C GLU A 332 -19.36 7.18 -15.93
N GLY A 333 -18.36 6.45 -15.48
CA GLY A 333 -17.14 6.17 -16.23
C GLY A 333 -16.02 7.17 -15.95
N TYR A 334 -15.11 7.34 -16.91
CA TYR A 334 -13.84 8.07 -16.73
C TYR A 334 -13.68 9.15 -17.79
N LEU A 335 -13.25 10.32 -17.34
CA LEU A 335 -12.94 11.43 -18.23
C LEU A 335 -11.46 11.41 -18.64
N GLN A 336 -11.15 11.89 -19.84
CA GLN A 336 -9.78 12.13 -20.26
C GLN A 336 -9.12 13.16 -19.32
N ALA A 337 -8.07 12.80 -18.63
CA ALA A 337 -7.30 13.75 -17.83
C ALA A 337 -6.78 14.90 -18.70
N PRO A 338 -6.89 16.16 -18.24
CA PRO A 338 -6.39 17.30 -18.99
C PRO A 338 -4.86 17.30 -19.02
N PRO A 339 -4.24 17.83 -20.11
CA PRO A 339 -2.79 18.01 -20.17
C PRO A 339 -2.29 18.85 -19.00
N SER A 340 -1.37 18.29 -18.24
CA SER A 340 -0.71 18.94 -17.10
C SER A 340 0.59 18.23 -16.77
N THR A 341 1.60 18.97 -16.33
CA THR A 341 2.83 18.44 -15.74
C THR A 341 2.74 18.33 -14.22
N ASP A 342 1.67 18.83 -13.63
CA ASP A 342 1.43 18.67 -12.20
C ASP A 342 1.05 17.21 -11.89
N HIS A 343 1.41 16.75 -10.70
CA HIS A 343 1.09 15.41 -10.24
C HIS A 343 -0.27 15.39 -9.55
N PHE A 344 -1.04 14.35 -9.85
CA PHE A 344 -2.25 13.97 -9.14
C PHE A 344 -2.04 12.52 -8.69
N ASP A 345 -2.09 12.28 -7.39
CA ASP A 345 -1.85 10.96 -6.83
C ASP A 345 -0.64 10.23 -7.46
N LEU A 346 0.52 10.89 -7.44
CA LEU A 346 1.79 10.41 -8.04
C LEU A 346 1.79 10.33 -9.58
N HIS A 347 0.70 10.66 -10.26
CA HIS A 347 0.60 10.64 -11.72
C HIS A 347 0.48 12.04 -12.31
N SER A 348 0.96 12.19 -13.53
CA SER A 348 0.74 13.38 -14.34
C SER A 348 0.33 13.00 -15.75
N GLN A 349 -0.60 13.77 -16.33
CA GLN A 349 -1.00 13.52 -17.72
C GLN A 349 0.11 13.87 -18.71
N GLY A 350 1.00 14.76 -18.36
CA GLY A 350 1.98 15.28 -19.31
C GLY A 350 1.39 16.36 -20.25
N PRO A 351 2.15 16.80 -21.27
CA PRO A 351 1.78 17.94 -22.12
C PRO A 351 0.67 17.63 -23.14
N THR A 352 0.35 16.36 -23.37
CA THR A 352 -0.64 15.91 -24.35
C THR A 352 -1.57 14.86 -23.76
N THR A 353 -2.70 14.59 -24.40
CA THR A 353 -3.59 13.50 -23.98
C THR A 353 -3.15 12.12 -24.50
N ASP A 354 -2.34 12.09 -25.55
CA ASP A 354 -1.93 10.88 -26.29
C ASP A 354 -3.10 10.02 -26.81
N THR A 355 -4.28 10.60 -26.90
CA THR A 355 -5.51 9.97 -27.36
C THR A 355 -6.26 10.85 -28.35
N LYS A 356 -7.35 10.33 -28.92
CA LYS A 356 -8.29 11.10 -29.74
C LYS A 356 -9.24 11.98 -28.91
N TYR A 357 -9.33 11.74 -27.60
CA TYR A 357 -10.25 12.44 -26.71
C TYR A 357 -9.66 13.78 -26.26
N LYS A 358 -10.55 14.75 -26.14
CA LYS A 358 -10.19 16.06 -25.57
C LYS A 358 -10.16 15.98 -24.03
N ALA A 359 -9.50 16.95 -23.42
CA ALA A 359 -9.54 17.10 -21.97
C ALA A 359 -10.99 17.13 -21.46
N LEU A 360 -11.27 16.36 -20.40
CA LEU A 360 -12.57 16.17 -19.76
C LEU A 360 -13.66 15.55 -20.67
N GLU A 361 -13.28 14.97 -21.81
CA GLU A 361 -14.17 14.18 -22.63
C GLU A 361 -14.28 12.76 -22.06
N LEU A 362 -15.50 12.22 -22.01
CA LEU A 362 -15.75 10.84 -21.57
C LEU A 362 -15.05 9.84 -22.50
N ILE A 363 -14.25 8.95 -21.92
CA ILE A 363 -13.70 7.79 -22.60
C ILE A 363 -14.63 6.61 -22.34
N PRO A 364 -15.36 6.12 -23.35
CA PRO A 364 -16.39 5.12 -23.12
C PRO A 364 -15.81 3.76 -22.74
N GLY A 365 -16.54 3.00 -21.92
CA GLY A 365 -16.31 1.58 -21.66
C GLY A 365 -15.15 1.25 -20.75
N LEU A 366 -14.58 2.22 -20.01
CA LEU A 366 -13.52 1.95 -19.04
C LEU A 366 -14.06 1.47 -17.68
N ASN A 367 -15.33 1.70 -17.39
CA ASN A 367 -16.00 1.31 -16.16
C ASN A 367 -16.41 -0.18 -16.17
N ILE A 368 -15.44 -1.07 -16.35
CA ILE A 368 -15.64 -2.53 -16.40
C ILE A 368 -14.44 -3.25 -15.82
N GLY A 369 -14.67 -4.25 -14.99
CA GLY A 369 -13.59 -5.11 -14.45
C GLY A 369 -12.49 -4.35 -13.72
N GLY A 370 -11.34 -5.00 -13.53
CA GLY A 370 -10.19 -4.42 -12.85
C GLY A 370 -10.22 -4.53 -11.33
N TYR A 371 -9.07 -4.27 -10.73
CA TYR A 371 -8.86 -4.35 -9.28
C TYR A 371 -8.34 -3.02 -8.75
N PHE A 372 -8.94 -2.53 -7.68
CA PHE A 372 -8.38 -1.42 -6.91
C PHE A 372 -7.48 -1.94 -5.78
N ASP A 373 -6.62 -1.11 -5.22
CA ASP A 373 -5.72 -1.51 -4.13
C ASP A 373 -6.11 -0.93 -2.76
N ALA A 374 -6.81 0.19 -2.74
CA ALA A 374 -7.17 0.90 -1.51
C ALA A 374 -8.58 1.52 -1.57
N GLY A 375 -8.94 2.29 -0.57
CA GLY A 375 -10.29 2.83 -0.40
C GLY A 375 -10.66 4.03 -1.29
N ASP A 376 -9.78 4.46 -2.17
CA ASP A 376 -10.03 5.45 -3.23
C ASP A 376 -10.45 4.81 -4.55
N PHE A 377 -10.37 3.48 -4.62
CA PHE A 377 -10.85 2.68 -5.75
C PHE A 377 -10.20 3.01 -7.10
N ASP A 378 -8.98 3.52 -7.08
CA ASP A 378 -8.21 3.75 -8.29
C ASP A 378 -7.72 2.44 -8.92
N ILE A 379 -7.45 2.46 -10.21
CA ILE A 379 -6.87 1.35 -10.96
C ILE A 379 -5.47 1.73 -11.44
N GLU A 380 -4.47 1.28 -10.71
CA GLU A 380 -3.10 1.26 -11.16
C GLU A 380 -2.91 0.21 -12.26
N THR A 381 -2.78 0.66 -13.50
CA THR A 381 -2.70 -0.26 -14.66
C THR A 381 -1.54 -1.24 -14.56
N GLY A 382 -0.38 -0.75 -14.11
CA GLY A 382 0.80 -1.60 -13.93
C GLY A 382 0.63 -2.68 -12.88
N ALA A 383 -0.06 -2.40 -11.79
CA ALA A 383 -0.41 -3.35 -10.75
C ALA A 383 -1.42 -4.38 -11.26
N ASN A 384 -2.48 -3.93 -11.93
CA ASN A 384 -3.49 -4.82 -12.52
C ASN A 384 -2.90 -5.82 -13.53
N ILE A 385 -1.97 -5.38 -14.39
CA ILE A 385 -1.22 -6.28 -15.30
C ILE A 385 -0.51 -7.38 -14.51
N ASN A 386 0.17 -7.03 -13.40
CA ASN A 386 0.86 -8.01 -12.56
C ASN A 386 -0.10 -8.97 -11.86
N VAL A 387 -1.22 -8.47 -11.35
CA VAL A 387 -2.26 -9.28 -10.70
C VAL A 387 -2.78 -10.34 -11.66
N VAL A 388 -3.21 -9.95 -12.86
CA VAL A 388 -3.70 -10.88 -13.88
C VAL A 388 -2.61 -11.88 -14.29
N GLN A 389 -1.38 -11.43 -14.50
CA GLN A 389 -0.27 -12.31 -14.86
C GLN A 389 0.02 -13.37 -13.80
N ASN A 390 -0.07 -13.01 -12.52
CA ASN A 390 0.11 -13.94 -11.42
C ASN A 390 -1.05 -14.93 -11.31
N PHE A 391 -2.29 -14.50 -11.56
CA PHE A 391 -3.43 -15.42 -11.62
C PHE A 391 -3.28 -16.42 -12.78
N VAL A 392 -2.85 -15.97 -13.95
CA VAL A 392 -2.60 -16.86 -15.08
C VAL A 392 -1.49 -17.88 -14.76
N ARG A 393 -0.37 -17.45 -14.15
CA ARG A 393 0.67 -18.38 -13.70
C ARG A 393 0.15 -19.39 -12.70
N THR A 394 -0.62 -18.93 -11.73
CA THR A 394 -1.23 -19.81 -10.73
C THR A 394 -2.16 -20.81 -11.38
N TRP A 395 -2.99 -20.38 -12.32
CA TRP A 395 -3.85 -21.26 -13.09
C TRP A 395 -3.05 -22.27 -13.93
N GLU A 396 -2.03 -21.84 -14.66
CA GLU A 396 -1.25 -22.71 -15.52
C GLU A 396 -0.42 -23.75 -14.74
N LEU A 397 0.15 -23.37 -13.60
CA LEU A 397 1.02 -24.24 -12.80
C LEU A 397 0.26 -25.18 -11.85
N PHE A 398 -0.81 -24.71 -11.22
CA PHE A 398 -1.47 -25.43 -10.12
C PHE A 398 -2.89 -25.86 -10.42
N LYS A 399 -3.55 -25.27 -11.41
CA LYS A 399 -4.96 -25.58 -11.75
C LYS A 399 -5.88 -25.62 -10.53
N PRO A 400 -5.91 -24.57 -9.68
CA PRO A 400 -6.77 -24.58 -8.52
C PRO A 400 -8.24 -24.63 -8.97
N LEU A 401 -9.00 -25.55 -8.36
CA LEU A 401 -10.42 -25.75 -8.64
C LEU A 401 -11.31 -25.18 -7.54
N ARG A 402 -10.76 -24.29 -6.70
CA ARG A 402 -11.52 -23.64 -5.64
C ARG A 402 -12.60 -22.77 -6.25
N ASP A 403 -13.81 -22.91 -5.72
CA ASP A 403 -15.03 -22.25 -6.16
C ASP A 403 -15.82 -21.87 -4.90
N GLU A 404 -15.67 -20.63 -4.46
CA GLU A 404 -16.27 -20.08 -3.24
C GLU A 404 -16.93 -18.72 -3.52
N THR A 405 -16.83 -18.21 -4.76
CA THR A 405 -17.28 -16.87 -5.11
C THR A 405 -18.14 -16.89 -6.36
N PHE A 406 -19.36 -16.40 -6.25
CA PHE A 406 -20.20 -16.15 -7.41
C PHE A 406 -19.79 -14.84 -8.09
N VAL A 407 -19.48 -14.87 -9.38
CA VAL A 407 -19.12 -13.68 -10.16
C VAL A 407 -20.01 -13.57 -11.38
N SER A 408 -20.69 -12.43 -11.55
CA SER A 408 -21.50 -12.12 -12.73
C SER A 408 -21.11 -10.77 -13.32
N GLU A 409 -20.25 -10.78 -14.31
CA GLU A 409 -19.86 -9.57 -15.05
C GLU A 409 -21.07 -8.87 -15.70
N LYS A 410 -22.02 -9.66 -16.19
CA LYS A 410 -23.25 -9.13 -16.79
C LYS A 410 -24.14 -8.37 -15.81
N GLN A 411 -24.23 -8.84 -14.56
CA GLN A 411 -25.01 -8.21 -13.50
C GLN A 411 -24.20 -7.20 -12.69
N ARG A 412 -22.88 -7.15 -12.91
CA ARG A 412 -21.91 -6.38 -12.11
C ARG A 412 -22.07 -6.70 -10.62
N TYR A 413 -22.03 -7.99 -10.31
CA TYR A 413 -22.34 -8.49 -8.98
C TYR A 413 -21.43 -9.66 -8.61
N VAL A 414 -20.92 -9.61 -7.39
CA VAL A 414 -20.09 -10.62 -6.76
C VAL A 414 -20.70 -10.98 -5.41
N ASP A 415 -20.72 -12.26 -5.08
CA ASP A 415 -21.25 -12.76 -3.81
C ASP A 415 -20.26 -13.77 -3.20
N LEU A 416 -19.67 -13.41 -2.06
CA LEU A 416 -18.73 -14.24 -1.37
C LEU A 416 -19.42 -15.45 -0.72
N HIS A 417 -18.69 -16.54 -0.57
CA HIS A 417 -19.14 -17.80 0.02
C HIS A 417 -20.36 -18.41 -0.72
N ARG A 418 -20.39 -18.21 -2.03
CA ARG A 418 -21.45 -18.73 -2.91
C ARG A 418 -20.84 -19.38 -4.15
N PRO A 419 -20.59 -20.69 -4.14
CA PRO A 419 -20.06 -21.41 -5.29
C PRO A 419 -21.00 -21.32 -6.52
N ASP A 420 -20.43 -21.27 -7.73
CA ASP A 420 -21.16 -21.23 -8.98
C ASP A 420 -20.73 -22.29 -10.02
N SER A 421 -19.92 -23.23 -9.62
CA SER A 421 -19.35 -24.32 -10.41
C SER A 421 -18.25 -23.90 -11.41
N ILE A 422 -17.70 -22.68 -11.24
CA ILE A 422 -16.60 -22.18 -12.02
C ILE A 422 -15.43 -21.89 -11.07
N PRO A 423 -14.20 -22.36 -11.35
CA PRO A 423 -13.06 -22.01 -10.51
C PRO A 423 -12.87 -20.49 -10.42
N ASP A 424 -12.86 -19.95 -9.21
CA ASP A 424 -12.76 -18.50 -8.94
C ASP A 424 -11.62 -17.83 -9.71
N ILE A 425 -10.47 -18.49 -9.80
CA ILE A 425 -9.29 -17.93 -10.45
C ILE A 425 -9.51 -17.61 -11.94
N ILE A 426 -10.36 -18.36 -12.64
CA ILE A 426 -10.69 -18.08 -14.05
C ILE A 426 -11.55 -16.82 -14.14
N GLN A 427 -12.51 -16.66 -13.23
CA GLN A 427 -13.34 -15.47 -13.13
C GLN A 427 -12.52 -14.25 -12.74
N TYR A 428 -11.54 -14.41 -11.85
CA TYR A 428 -10.60 -13.33 -11.50
C TYR A 428 -9.72 -12.91 -12.67
N ILE A 429 -9.24 -13.86 -13.47
CA ILE A 429 -8.52 -13.55 -14.72
C ILE A 429 -9.43 -12.77 -15.68
N GLU A 430 -10.65 -13.23 -15.90
CA GLU A 430 -11.64 -12.55 -16.75
C GLU A 430 -11.85 -11.11 -16.30
N HIS A 431 -12.13 -10.90 -15.01
CA HIS A 431 -12.42 -9.60 -14.44
C HIS A 431 -11.29 -8.59 -14.68
N GLY A 432 -10.06 -8.98 -14.39
CA GLY A 432 -8.90 -8.11 -14.63
C GLY A 432 -8.64 -7.83 -16.11
N VAL A 433 -8.81 -8.85 -16.97
CA VAL A 433 -8.61 -8.72 -18.44
C VAL A 433 -9.65 -7.81 -19.08
N LEU A 434 -10.89 -7.79 -18.59
CA LEU A 434 -11.95 -6.92 -19.11
C LEU A 434 -11.56 -5.46 -19.08
N ASN A 435 -11.05 -4.95 -17.96
CA ASN A 435 -10.60 -3.56 -17.84
C ASN A 435 -9.40 -3.27 -18.76
N LEU A 436 -8.39 -4.12 -18.72
CA LEU A 436 -7.16 -3.90 -19.48
C LEU A 436 -7.40 -3.96 -20.99
N VAL A 437 -8.26 -4.86 -21.48
CA VAL A 437 -8.69 -4.89 -22.88
C VAL A 437 -9.49 -3.65 -23.26
N ALA A 438 -10.39 -3.18 -22.36
CA ALA A 438 -11.15 -1.96 -22.58
C ALA A 438 -10.25 -0.73 -22.74
N GLN A 439 -9.19 -0.61 -21.91
CA GLN A 439 -8.18 0.43 -22.08
C GLN A 439 -7.50 0.33 -23.46
N ALA A 440 -6.98 -0.83 -23.80
CA ALA A 440 -6.29 -1.04 -25.07
C ALA A 440 -7.18 -0.73 -26.30
N GLU A 441 -8.47 -1.01 -26.22
CA GLU A 441 -9.42 -0.79 -27.33
C GLU A 441 -9.93 0.65 -27.42
N ASN A 442 -10.25 1.27 -26.29
CA ASN A 442 -10.90 2.59 -26.28
C ASN A 442 -9.90 3.75 -26.20
N ILE A 443 -8.83 3.60 -25.45
CA ILE A 443 -7.72 4.58 -25.39
C ILE A 443 -6.79 4.41 -26.60
N GLY A 444 -6.53 3.15 -26.99
CA GLY A 444 -5.58 2.80 -28.04
C GLY A 444 -4.23 2.28 -27.51
N HIS A 445 -3.95 2.45 -26.24
CA HIS A 445 -2.79 1.95 -25.50
C HIS A 445 -3.16 1.82 -24.01
N MET A 446 -2.22 1.43 -23.16
CA MET A 446 -2.48 1.33 -21.73
C MET A 446 -2.42 2.72 -21.08
N SER A 447 -3.43 3.06 -20.26
CA SER A 447 -3.35 4.24 -19.38
C SER A 447 -2.34 4.00 -18.27
N GLN A 448 -1.86 5.04 -17.63
CA GLN A 448 -1.04 4.90 -16.44
C GLN A 448 -1.89 4.49 -15.25
N THR A 449 -2.99 5.21 -15.04
CA THR A 449 -3.97 4.94 -13.98
C THR A 449 -5.35 5.44 -14.38
N LEU A 450 -6.38 4.89 -13.75
CA LEU A 450 -7.73 5.39 -13.67
C LEU A 450 -7.93 5.81 -12.21
N SER A 451 -7.96 7.11 -11.92
CA SER A 451 -7.86 7.62 -10.55
C SER A 451 -8.68 8.89 -10.31
N ASN A 452 -8.76 9.31 -9.07
CA ASN A 452 -9.38 10.57 -8.70
C ASN A 452 -8.76 11.74 -9.44
N SER A 453 -9.59 12.71 -9.79
CA SER A 453 -9.15 13.92 -10.48
C SER A 453 -8.26 14.80 -9.61
N VAL A 454 -8.42 14.74 -8.30
CA VAL A 454 -7.69 15.52 -7.30
C VAL A 454 -7.66 14.78 -5.97
N LEU A 455 -6.61 15.00 -5.16
CA LEU A 455 -6.47 14.35 -3.85
C LEU A 455 -7.57 14.69 -2.85
N ASP A 456 -8.21 15.82 -2.96
CA ASP A 456 -9.33 16.19 -2.08
C ASP A 456 -10.55 15.27 -2.23
N ASN A 457 -10.63 14.54 -3.36
CA ASN A 457 -11.64 13.52 -3.59
C ASN A 457 -11.21 12.13 -3.07
N TYR A 458 -10.07 12.06 -2.40
CA TYR A 458 -9.51 10.83 -1.88
C TYR A 458 -10.18 10.43 -0.56
N HIS A 459 -11.14 9.52 -0.63
CA HIS A 459 -11.87 9.02 0.53
C HIS A 459 -11.45 7.57 0.83
N HIS A 460 -10.84 7.36 1.99
CA HIS A 460 -10.21 6.09 2.30
C HIS A 460 -11.11 5.01 2.86
N LEU A 461 -12.27 5.34 3.37
CA LEU A 461 -13.07 4.44 4.19
C LEU A 461 -14.55 4.50 3.80
N GLY A 462 -14.85 4.65 2.55
CA GLY A 462 -16.22 4.74 2.11
C GLY A 462 -16.54 3.75 1.01
N ASP A 463 -17.82 3.64 0.73
CA ASP A 463 -18.29 3.03 -0.50
C ASP A 463 -18.00 4.00 -1.66
N ALA A 464 -17.14 3.61 -2.59
CA ALA A 464 -16.80 4.42 -3.77
C ALA A 464 -18.03 4.85 -4.60
N ALA A 465 -19.13 4.10 -4.53
CA ALA A 465 -20.38 4.48 -5.17
C ALA A 465 -20.98 5.79 -4.65
N SER A 466 -20.56 6.25 -3.47
CA SER A 466 -21.02 7.50 -2.87
C SER A 466 -20.06 8.69 -3.03
N ILE A 467 -18.90 8.47 -3.64
CA ILE A 467 -17.87 9.53 -3.82
C ILE A 467 -18.27 10.50 -4.91
N THR A 468 -18.90 10.01 -5.99
CA THR A 468 -19.37 10.83 -7.12
C THR A 468 -20.88 11.01 -7.08
N ASP A 469 -21.41 11.96 -7.87
CA ASP A 469 -22.85 12.13 -8.01
C ASP A 469 -23.48 11.18 -9.05
N GLY A 470 -22.66 10.34 -9.69
CA GLY A 470 -23.06 9.36 -10.71
C GLY A 470 -23.47 9.98 -12.06
N LEU A 471 -23.09 11.23 -12.30
CA LEU A 471 -23.39 11.98 -13.52
C LEU A 471 -22.11 12.48 -14.15
N HIS A 472 -22.09 12.65 -15.46
CA HIS A 472 -20.91 13.21 -16.15
C HIS A 472 -20.75 14.69 -15.90
N TYR A 473 -19.53 15.13 -15.64
CA TYR A 473 -19.20 16.53 -15.50
C TYR A 473 -19.41 17.30 -16.80
N ASP A 474 -20.19 18.38 -16.75
CA ASP A 474 -20.32 19.36 -17.82
C ASP A 474 -19.89 20.75 -17.29
N PRO A 475 -18.74 21.30 -17.72
CA PRO A 475 -18.23 22.59 -17.24
C PRO A 475 -19.09 23.79 -17.64
N LYS A 476 -20.13 23.59 -18.45
CA LYS A 476 -21.10 24.64 -18.82
C LYS A 476 -22.22 24.82 -17.80
N LEU A 477 -22.41 23.83 -16.93
CA LEU A 477 -23.41 23.86 -15.88
C LEU A 477 -22.81 24.52 -14.62
N ALA A 478 -23.67 25.20 -13.86
CA ALA A 478 -23.27 25.64 -12.53
C ALA A 478 -23.08 24.43 -11.60
N PRO A 479 -22.26 24.53 -10.54
CA PRO A 479 -22.13 23.49 -9.54
C PRO A 479 -23.51 23.00 -9.07
N TYR A 480 -23.71 21.68 -9.01
CA TYR A 480 -24.97 20.98 -8.65
C TYR A 480 -26.16 21.17 -9.63
N GLU A 481 -26.01 22.01 -10.66
CA GLU A 481 -26.97 22.05 -11.75
C GLU A 481 -26.90 20.74 -12.54
N LYS A 482 -28.06 20.17 -12.85
CA LYS A 482 -28.17 18.97 -13.68
C LYS A 482 -28.64 19.34 -15.07
N SER A 483 -28.12 18.63 -16.06
CA SER A 483 -28.58 18.75 -17.44
C SER A 483 -30.08 18.34 -17.54
N ALA A 484 -30.76 18.85 -18.55
CA ALA A 484 -32.17 18.58 -18.77
C ALA A 484 -32.50 17.08 -19.00
N ASP A 485 -31.53 16.32 -19.51
CA ASP A 485 -31.64 14.86 -19.70
C ASP A 485 -31.23 14.05 -18.46
N GLY A 486 -30.75 14.71 -17.39
CA GLY A 486 -30.36 14.09 -16.14
C GLY A 486 -29.07 13.26 -16.21
N LYS A 487 -28.25 13.41 -17.25
CA LYS A 487 -27.03 12.61 -17.45
C LYS A 487 -25.75 13.32 -17.05
N SER A 488 -25.80 14.64 -16.90
CA SER A 488 -24.63 15.45 -16.55
C SER A 488 -24.91 16.39 -15.38
N SER A 489 -23.86 16.79 -14.70
CA SER A 489 -23.92 17.82 -13.66
C SER A 489 -22.74 18.80 -13.78
N GLY A 490 -22.84 19.94 -13.12
CA GLY A 490 -21.74 20.90 -13.00
C GLY A 490 -20.75 20.57 -11.88
N THR A 491 -20.84 19.38 -11.26
CA THR A 491 -19.96 18.96 -10.18
C THR A 491 -18.76 18.22 -10.76
N PRO A 492 -17.51 18.70 -10.57
CA PRO A 492 -16.31 18.05 -11.13
C PRO A 492 -15.76 16.96 -10.19
N ASP A 493 -16.57 15.94 -9.94
CA ASP A 493 -16.26 14.80 -9.06
C ASP A 493 -15.95 13.50 -9.81
N ASP A 494 -15.87 13.55 -11.14
CA ASP A 494 -15.57 12.38 -11.98
C ASP A 494 -14.13 11.90 -11.83
N MET A 495 -13.95 10.59 -12.00
CA MET A 495 -12.65 9.96 -12.13
C MET A 495 -12.01 10.24 -13.49
N TRP A 496 -10.68 10.29 -13.51
CA TRP A 496 -9.90 10.57 -14.71
C TRP A 496 -9.10 9.36 -15.19
N ALA A 497 -8.92 9.26 -16.51
CA ALA A 497 -7.97 8.37 -17.13
C ALA A 497 -6.70 9.15 -17.48
N PHE A 498 -5.56 8.79 -16.88
CA PHE A 498 -4.25 9.36 -17.16
C PHE A 498 -3.60 8.61 -18.31
N THR A 499 -3.68 9.18 -19.48
CA THR A 499 -3.43 8.50 -20.76
C THR A 499 -2.09 8.83 -21.40
N SER A 500 -1.17 9.49 -20.71
CA SER A 500 0.21 9.64 -21.19
C SER A 500 0.79 8.28 -21.56
N ARG A 501 1.22 8.09 -22.80
CA ARG A 501 1.64 6.79 -23.29
C ARG A 501 2.98 6.35 -22.72
N ASN A 502 3.00 5.17 -22.16
CA ASN A 502 4.20 4.51 -21.66
C ASN A 502 4.42 3.19 -22.40
N PRO A 503 5.36 3.12 -23.38
CA PRO A 503 5.60 1.90 -24.14
C PRO A 503 5.99 0.68 -23.29
N SER A 504 6.57 0.88 -22.11
CA SER A 504 6.85 -0.21 -21.18
C SER A 504 5.57 -0.85 -20.62
N LEU A 505 4.53 -0.06 -20.30
CA LEU A 505 3.23 -0.63 -19.94
C LEU A 505 2.61 -1.41 -21.08
N ASP A 506 2.73 -0.92 -22.32
CA ASP A 506 2.24 -1.61 -23.52
C ASP A 506 2.93 -2.97 -23.71
N PHE A 507 4.25 -3.07 -23.52
CA PHE A 507 4.98 -4.35 -23.54
C PHE A 507 4.51 -5.32 -22.46
N ARG A 508 4.38 -4.83 -21.22
CA ARG A 508 3.92 -5.66 -20.10
C ARG A 508 2.49 -6.15 -20.32
N ALA A 509 1.61 -5.28 -20.84
CA ALA A 509 0.26 -5.66 -21.23
C ALA A 509 0.26 -6.69 -22.36
N ALA A 510 1.12 -6.53 -23.38
CA ALA A 510 1.25 -7.52 -24.45
C ALA A 510 1.64 -8.90 -23.92
N THR A 511 2.57 -8.96 -22.98
CA THR A 511 2.99 -10.19 -22.29
C THR A 511 1.82 -10.83 -21.55
N MET A 512 1.13 -10.07 -20.74
CA MET A 512 0.00 -10.54 -19.94
C MET A 512 -1.17 -10.97 -20.83
N PHE A 513 -1.55 -10.21 -21.85
CA PHE A 513 -2.64 -10.55 -22.76
C PHE A 513 -2.42 -11.84 -23.52
N ALA A 514 -1.18 -12.12 -23.98
CA ALA A 514 -0.87 -13.39 -24.59
C ALA A 514 -1.08 -14.56 -23.63
N ALA A 515 -0.65 -14.42 -22.38
CA ALA A 515 -0.84 -15.44 -21.36
C ALA A 515 -2.34 -15.59 -20.97
N ALA A 516 -3.03 -14.50 -20.74
CA ALA A 516 -4.44 -14.51 -20.38
C ALA A 516 -5.33 -15.12 -21.48
N SER A 517 -4.98 -14.90 -22.75
CA SER A 517 -5.72 -15.51 -23.86
C SER A 517 -5.75 -17.05 -23.80
N ARG A 518 -4.68 -17.68 -23.31
CA ARG A 518 -4.63 -19.14 -23.09
C ARG A 518 -5.52 -19.57 -21.91
N ALA A 519 -5.46 -18.82 -20.81
CA ALA A 519 -6.24 -19.14 -19.62
C ALA A 519 -7.75 -19.03 -19.87
N LEU A 520 -8.18 -18.04 -20.65
CA LEU A 520 -9.59 -17.76 -20.95
C LEU A 520 -10.15 -18.64 -22.08
N LYS A 521 -9.31 -19.34 -22.82
CA LYS A 521 -9.75 -20.19 -23.92
C LYS A 521 -10.63 -21.35 -23.43
N GLY A 522 -11.81 -21.48 -24.01
CA GLY A 522 -12.83 -22.46 -23.60
C GLY A 522 -13.74 -21.98 -22.45
N TYR A 523 -13.43 -20.84 -21.83
CA TYR A 523 -14.27 -20.18 -20.83
C TYR A 523 -14.92 -18.89 -21.41
N ASN A 524 -14.10 -17.95 -21.90
CA ASN A 524 -14.55 -16.76 -22.61
C ASN A 524 -13.72 -16.56 -23.88
N ASP A 525 -14.14 -17.24 -24.97
CA ASP A 525 -13.38 -17.25 -26.23
C ASP A 525 -13.35 -15.89 -26.92
N ASP A 526 -14.37 -15.04 -26.76
CA ASP A 526 -14.36 -13.68 -27.29
C ASP A 526 -13.28 -12.83 -26.63
N LEU A 527 -13.27 -12.79 -25.30
CA LEU A 527 -12.26 -12.04 -24.55
C LEU A 527 -10.85 -12.60 -24.77
N SER A 528 -10.72 -13.93 -24.87
CA SER A 528 -9.47 -14.62 -25.23
C SER A 528 -8.93 -14.12 -26.59
N ALA A 529 -9.78 -14.06 -27.60
CA ALA A 529 -9.41 -13.61 -28.94
C ALA A 529 -9.05 -12.11 -28.96
N ARG A 530 -9.81 -11.27 -28.25
CA ARG A 530 -9.54 -9.84 -28.11
C ARG A 530 -8.21 -9.60 -27.39
N ALA A 531 -7.93 -10.28 -26.30
CA ALA A 531 -6.67 -10.19 -25.58
C ALA A 531 -5.47 -10.55 -26.48
N LEU A 532 -5.56 -11.67 -27.21
CA LEU A 532 -4.49 -12.07 -28.13
C LEU A 532 -4.27 -11.04 -29.26
N LYS A 533 -5.34 -10.47 -29.79
CA LYS A 533 -5.29 -9.39 -30.80
C LYS A 533 -4.56 -8.16 -30.24
N GLN A 534 -4.91 -7.73 -29.02
CA GLN A 534 -4.28 -6.57 -28.39
C GLN A 534 -2.83 -6.85 -28.04
N SER A 535 -2.48 -8.07 -27.60
CA SER A 535 -1.09 -8.48 -27.36
C SER A 535 -0.22 -8.26 -28.60
N LYS A 536 -0.65 -8.78 -29.76
CA LYS A 536 0.11 -8.62 -31.01
C LYS A 536 0.25 -7.17 -31.45
N ARG A 537 -0.82 -6.38 -31.29
CA ARG A 537 -0.83 -4.96 -31.66
C ARG A 537 0.10 -4.14 -30.77
N LEU A 538 -0.06 -4.26 -29.44
CA LEU A 538 0.73 -3.50 -28.49
C LEU A 538 2.21 -3.86 -28.55
N LEU A 539 2.56 -5.15 -28.72
CA LEU A 539 3.97 -5.54 -28.92
C LEU A 539 4.59 -4.81 -30.12
N LYS A 540 3.90 -4.78 -31.25
CA LYS A 540 4.40 -4.09 -32.45
C LYS A 540 4.60 -2.60 -32.18
N GLU A 541 3.58 -1.92 -31.66
CA GLU A 541 3.62 -0.49 -31.41
C GLU A 541 4.67 -0.10 -30.35
N ALA A 542 4.75 -0.85 -29.24
CA ALA A 542 5.73 -0.59 -28.19
C ALA A 542 7.17 -0.78 -28.72
N THR A 543 7.41 -1.77 -29.58
CA THR A 543 8.72 -1.99 -30.20
C THR A 543 9.16 -0.78 -31.05
N GLU A 544 8.20 -0.16 -31.74
CA GLU A 544 8.46 1.03 -32.58
C GLU A 544 8.66 2.31 -31.73
N LEU A 545 7.92 2.45 -30.64
CA LEU A 545 7.85 3.68 -29.85
C LEU A 545 8.87 3.75 -28.71
N MET A 546 9.32 2.62 -28.17
CA MET A 546 10.22 2.64 -27.01
C MET A 546 11.61 3.16 -27.40
N PRO A 547 12.07 4.26 -26.78
CA PRO A 547 13.32 4.89 -27.15
C PRO A 547 14.54 4.05 -26.73
N GLU A 548 15.58 4.04 -27.55
CA GLU A 548 16.89 3.44 -27.24
C GLU A 548 17.93 4.50 -26.85
N SER A 549 17.48 5.63 -26.32
CA SER A 549 18.30 6.82 -26.05
C SER A 549 19.35 6.64 -24.95
N SER A 550 19.22 5.59 -24.14
CA SER A 550 20.18 5.26 -23.08
C SER A 550 20.42 3.75 -22.97
N PRO A 551 21.58 3.31 -22.40
CA PRO A 551 21.83 1.89 -22.13
C PRO A 551 20.77 1.24 -21.24
N LYS A 552 20.14 2.01 -20.32
CA LYS A 552 19.04 1.55 -19.45
C LYS A 552 17.81 1.25 -20.30
N ASN A 553 17.37 2.20 -21.13
CA ASN A 553 16.19 2.06 -21.98
C ASN A 553 16.35 0.91 -22.97
N LYS A 554 17.54 0.76 -23.58
CA LYS A 554 17.82 -0.35 -24.48
C LYS A 554 17.71 -1.71 -23.79
N ARG A 555 18.28 -1.87 -22.58
CA ARG A 555 18.16 -3.12 -21.81
C ARG A 555 16.72 -3.42 -21.42
N GLN A 556 15.99 -2.41 -20.95
CA GLN A 556 14.58 -2.55 -20.58
C GLN A 556 13.76 -3.01 -21.80
N LYS A 557 13.93 -2.37 -22.95
CA LYS A 557 13.25 -2.75 -24.19
C LYS A 557 13.49 -4.21 -24.54
N VAL A 558 14.75 -4.68 -24.52
CA VAL A 558 15.11 -6.08 -24.80
C VAL A 558 14.43 -7.05 -23.84
N THR A 559 14.46 -6.75 -22.54
CA THR A 559 13.83 -7.60 -21.52
C THR A 559 12.32 -7.72 -21.71
N GLU A 560 11.64 -6.61 -21.99
CA GLU A 560 10.18 -6.57 -22.15
C GLU A 560 9.74 -7.18 -23.48
N ASP A 561 10.44 -6.90 -24.58
CA ASP A 561 10.21 -7.51 -25.89
C ASP A 561 10.38 -9.04 -25.83
N MET A 562 11.44 -9.50 -25.18
CA MET A 562 11.70 -10.93 -24.98
C MET A 562 10.56 -11.63 -24.22
N ALA A 563 10.07 -11.04 -23.13
CA ALA A 563 8.98 -11.62 -22.33
C ALA A 563 7.68 -11.72 -23.16
N ALA A 564 7.35 -10.67 -23.92
CA ALA A 564 6.17 -10.67 -24.78
C ALA A 564 6.27 -11.69 -25.92
N ASN A 565 7.43 -11.81 -26.56
CA ASN A 565 7.65 -12.80 -27.59
C ASN A 565 7.56 -14.25 -27.08
N LEU A 566 8.06 -14.54 -25.85
CA LEU A 566 7.87 -15.84 -25.23
C LEU A 566 6.39 -16.16 -25.09
N GLN A 567 5.62 -15.27 -24.46
CA GLN A 567 4.20 -15.53 -24.18
C GLN A 567 3.38 -15.65 -25.48
N LEU A 568 3.69 -14.86 -26.51
CA LEU A 568 3.07 -15.00 -27.84
C LEU A 568 3.43 -16.31 -28.51
N TYR A 569 4.68 -16.77 -28.41
CA TYR A 569 5.04 -18.09 -28.92
C TYR A 569 4.25 -19.19 -28.22
N VAL A 570 4.19 -19.18 -26.90
CA VAL A 570 3.43 -20.18 -26.13
C VAL A 570 1.95 -20.19 -26.50
N SER A 571 1.37 -19.03 -26.81
CA SER A 571 -0.05 -18.90 -27.17
C SER A 571 -0.36 -19.26 -28.62
N THR A 572 0.56 -19.02 -29.56
CA THR A 572 0.27 -19.13 -31.01
C THR A 572 1.03 -20.24 -31.70
N GLY A 573 2.17 -20.69 -31.15
CA GLY A 573 3.11 -21.60 -31.83
C GLY A 573 3.89 -20.96 -32.97
N GLU A 574 3.77 -19.65 -33.22
CA GLU A 574 4.42 -18.96 -34.34
C GLU A 574 5.92 -18.83 -34.10
N LYS A 575 6.72 -19.45 -34.97
CA LYS A 575 8.17 -19.57 -34.82
C LYS A 575 8.95 -18.24 -34.88
N ASN A 576 8.38 -17.18 -35.46
CA ASN A 576 8.96 -15.84 -35.42
C ASN A 576 9.13 -15.31 -33.99
N TYR A 577 8.16 -15.53 -33.12
CA TYR A 577 8.24 -15.16 -31.72
C TYR A 577 9.31 -15.97 -30.97
N LEU A 578 9.35 -17.30 -31.19
CA LEU A 578 10.39 -18.14 -30.60
C LEU A 578 11.80 -17.67 -31.02
N LYS A 579 11.99 -17.37 -32.28
CA LYS A 579 13.28 -16.89 -32.81
C LYS A 579 13.70 -15.60 -32.08
N ARG A 580 12.78 -14.65 -31.91
CA ARG A 580 13.05 -13.40 -31.24
C ARG A 580 13.45 -13.63 -29.78
N PHE A 581 12.68 -14.44 -29.03
CA PHE A 581 12.98 -14.82 -27.66
C PHE A 581 14.37 -15.45 -27.51
N THR A 582 14.70 -16.45 -28.33
CA THR A 582 15.97 -17.18 -28.23
C THR A 582 17.19 -16.34 -28.61
N GLN A 583 17.04 -15.31 -29.42
CA GLN A 583 18.13 -14.37 -29.75
C GLN A 583 18.53 -13.49 -28.54
N GLU A 584 17.64 -13.26 -27.61
CA GLU A 584 17.81 -12.23 -26.55
C GLU A 584 17.98 -12.81 -25.14
N ILE A 585 17.52 -14.05 -24.90
CA ILE A 585 17.44 -14.60 -23.54
C ILE A 585 18.81 -14.71 -22.85
N TRP A 586 19.83 -15.18 -23.54
CA TRP A 586 21.16 -15.38 -22.93
C TRP A 586 21.83 -14.07 -22.57
N GLN A 587 21.82 -13.10 -23.46
CA GLN A 587 22.37 -11.77 -23.19
C GLN A 587 21.63 -11.07 -22.06
N SER A 588 20.31 -11.28 -21.96
CA SER A 588 19.48 -10.71 -20.89
C SER A 588 19.79 -11.35 -19.52
N LEU A 589 20.00 -12.66 -19.46
CA LEU A 589 20.39 -13.36 -18.24
C LEU A 589 21.81 -12.97 -17.77
N GLU A 590 22.78 -12.88 -18.67
CA GLU A 590 24.13 -12.42 -18.38
C GLU A 590 24.14 -10.98 -17.84
N GLY A 591 23.29 -10.13 -18.41
CA GLY A 591 23.18 -8.73 -17.99
C GLY A 591 22.51 -8.52 -16.63
N ASN A 592 21.49 -9.31 -16.30
CA ASN A 592 20.77 -9.24 -15.02
C ASN A 592 19.92 -10.51 -14.81
N VAL A 593 20.51 -11.50 -14.16
CA VAL A 593 19.83 -12.77 -13.88
C VAL A 593 18.59 -12.59 -13.00
N ASN A 594 18.67 -11.77 -11.97
CA ASN A 594 17.57 -11.59 -11.02
C ASN A 594 16.30 -11.02 -11.68
N TYR A 595 16.46 -10.18 -12.69
CA TYR A 595 15.36 -9.56 -13.40
C TYR A 595 14.74 -10.49 -14.46
N ASN A 596 15.53 -11.37 -15.05
CA ASN A 596 15.13 -12.19 -16.19
C ASN A 596 14.87 -13.67 -15.85
N ILE A 597 15.19 -14.11 -14.64
CA ILE A 597 15.08 -15.52 -14.23
C ILE A 597 13.64 -16.05 -14.34
N MET A 598 12.64 -15.26 -13.99
CA MET A 598 11.25 -15.68 -14.08
C MET A 598 10.82 -15.92 -15.53
N THR A 599 11.21 -15.06 -16.46
CA THR A 599 10.95 -15.23 -17.89
C THR A 599 11.64 -16.49 -18.41
N ALA A 600 12.87 -16.75 -17.98
CA ALA A 600 13.59 -17.97 -18.35
C ALA A 600 12.91 -19.24 -17.80
N MET A 601 12.41 -19.21 -16.57
CA MET A 601 11.64 -20.32 -15.97
C MET A 601 10.31 -20.55 -16.71
N ASP A 602 9.60 -19.50 -17.08
CA ASP A 602 8.36 -19.59 -17.86
C ASP A 602 8.59 -20.25 -19.25
N ALA A 603 9.83 -20.19 -19.77
CA ALA A 603 10.19 -20.82 -21.04
C ALA A 603 10.38 -22.35 -20.93
N ILE A 604 10.76 -22.89 -19.76
CA ILE A 604 11.16 -24.30 -19.59
C ILE A 604 10.11 -25.30 -20.11
N PRO A 605 8.80 -25.14 -19.86
CA PRO A 605 7.80 -26.08 -20.36
C PRO A 605 7.64 -26.10 -21.89
N SER A 606 8.00 -25.03 -22.58
CA SER A 606 7.64 -24.82 -23.99
C SER A 606 8.82 -24.66 -24.93
N VAL A 607 10.02 -24.39 -24.42
CA VAL A 607 11.23 -24.13 -25.21
C VAL A 607 12.26 -25.20 -24.90
N SER A 608 12.51 -26.11 -25.85
CA SER A 608 13.49 -27.17 -25.64
C SER A 608 14.92 -26.63 -25.57
N TYR A 609 15.79 -27.36 -24.85
CA TYR A 609 17.22 -27.06 -24.73
C TYR A 609 17.89 -26.94 -26.12
N THR A 610 17.43 -27.72 -27.11
CA THR A 610 17.93 -27.67 -28.50
C THR A 610 17.63 -26.33 -29.19
N HIS A 611 16.47 -25.70 -28.87
CA HIS A 611 16.13 -24.37 -29.36
C HIS A 611 17.05 -23.30 -28.77
N LEU A 612 17.43 -23.44 -27.52
CA LEU A 612 18.30 -22.49 -26.81
C LEU A 612 19.77 -22.59 -27.30
N ARG A 613 20.26 -23.80 -27.61
CA ARG A 613 21.63 -24.02 -28.11
C ARG A 613 21.86 -23.61 -29.57
N ALA A 614 20.82 -23.51 -30.38
CA ALA A 614 20.97 -23.19 -31.81
C ALA A 614 21.63 -21.81 -32.09
N HIS A 615 21.81 -21.00 -31.07
CA HIS A 615 22.43 -19.67 -31.15
C HIS A 615 23.84 -19.59 -30.52
N GLU A 616 24.37 -20.68 -29.93
CA GLU A 616 25.73 -20.72 -29.38
C GLU A 616 26.81 -20.99 -30.46
N THR A 617 26.41 -21.35 -31.66
CA THR A 617 27.27 -21.58 -32.81
C THR A 617 27.10 -20.51 -33.88
#